data_10935370b38d9359db17cc6fa78dce3a
#
_entry.id   10935370b38d9359db17cc6fa78dce3a
#
_cell.length_a   1.000
_cell.length_b   1.000
_cell.length_c   1.000
_cell.angle_alpha   90.00
_cell.angle_beta   90.00
_cell.angle_gamma   90.00
#
_symmetry.space_group_name_H-M   'P 1'
#
loop_
_entity.id
_entity.type
_entity.pdbx_description
1 polymer ?
#
loop_
_entity_poly.entity_id
_entity_poly.type
_entity_poly.pdbx_seq_one_letter_code
_entity_poly.pdbx_strand_id
1 'polypeptide(L)'
;VTTSTAMRATDIGDRATEPLMVSLLTGYGRAEFLAGACVWLAALVYFWAWWIDPAHYLGLFGFLAVSLPLAWVTFLPGYFLAIFYRARKPNGPLRLPAGSRVAMVVTKAPSEPFSVVAVTLKAMLAQGVPHQTWLADEDPSTETLDWCRQHGVLVSTRKGRADYHRATWPRRTRCKEGNLAFFYDHYGYELYDFCVQLDADHVPEPGYLREMLRPFADPAVGYVSAPSICDSNAAESWSARGRLYAEASMHGSLQAGYNGGLAPLCIGSHYAVRTAALKEIGGLGPELAEDHSTTLMMNAYGWRGVHALDAIAHGDGPRTFADLVTQEFQWSRSLVTLLLQYSPVYVPRLPMRLKLQFVFSQFWYPLFALFMALMFALPIVALVRGENFVSVTYPGFLAHFAPLSAILILLAYRWRASGSFRPVDARILSWEFMLFLFARWPWALAGTIAAIRDWLTGSFVDFRITPKGTSEVDPLPLRVLAPYGFLSIASVVPVLLVKDASDARGFYIFAIINAALYAILLLVIVVQHSRENVVRVSHRSYRSAMAAGLLSLFLLPGMATAERGLDGLESLAFGFGRVSLFDEKYAVAGAGNGGEALRKITFRPRWLSDEPRFNH
;
A
#
# COMPACT_ATOMS: atom_id res chain seq x y z
N VAL A 1 -47.03 45.87 4.07
CA VAL A 1 -47.65 45.18 5.21
C VAL A 1 -48.29 43.92 4.65
N THR A 2 -47.59 42.80 4.71
CA THR A 2 -48.19 41.47 4.55
C THR A 2 -47.50 40.52 5.52
N THR A 3 -48.26 40.07 6.44
CA THR A 3 -47.99 39.14 7.53
C THR A 3 -47.60 37.78 6.99
N SER A 4 -46.38 37.35 7.30
CA SER A 4 -45.89 35.98 7.13
C SER A 4 -46.49 35.13 8.26
N THR A 5 -47.34 34.18 7.87
CA THR A 5 -47.89 33.16 8.77
C THR A 5 -46.81 32.11 9.01
N ALA A 6 -46.20 32.12 10.18
CA ALA A 6 -45.32 31.07 10.65
C ALA A 6 -46.10 29.78 10.84
N MET A 7 -45.86 28.79 10.02
CA MET A 7 -46.37 27.43 10.18
C MET A 7 -45.67 26.78 11.37
N ARG A 8 -46.42 26.50 12.44
CA ARG A 8 -45.96 25.82 13.66
C ARG A 8 -45.50 24.40 13.31
N ALA A 9 -44.24 24.12 13.62
CA ALA A 9 -43.70 22.76 13.68
C ALA A 9 -44.24 22.05 14.94
N THR A 10 -45.38 21.37 14.80
CA THR A 10 -45.85 20.39 15.80
C THR A 10 -46.52 19.25 15.06
N ASP A 11 -46.00 18.06 15.29
CA ASP A 11 -46.34 16.70 14.83
C ASP A 11 -45.41 16.10 13.77
N ILE A 12 -44.12 15.99 14.15
CA ILE A 12 -43.31 14.86 13.67
C ILE A 12 -43.08 14.00 14.90
N GLY A 13 -43.91 12.96 15.02
CA GLY A 13 -43.76 11.92 16.02
C GLY A 13 -42.34 11.39 16.05
N ASP A 14 -41.89 11.14 17.24
CA ASP A 14 -40.60 10.58 17.67
C ASP A 14 -40.37 9.20 17.03
N ARG A 15 -40.12 9.15 15.69
CA ARG A 15 -39.45 8.05 15.05
C ARG A 15 -37.99 8.31 15.31
N ALA A 16 -37.40 7.56 16.24
CA ALA A 16 -35.97 7.51 16.46
C ALA A 16 -35.29 7.46 15.09
N THR A 17 -34.70 8.59 14.66
CA THR A 17 -34.03 8.70 13.38
C THR A 17 -32.83 7.77 13.46
N GLU A 18 -32.82 6.71 12.65
CA GLU A 18 -31.68 5.81 12.56
C GLU A 18 -30.40 6.61 12.35
N PRO A 19 -29.35 6.32 13.12
CA PRO A 19 -28.09 7.06 13.01
C PRO A 19 -27.51 6.90 11.59
N LEU A 20 -27.07 7.99 10.98
CA LEU A 20 -26.47 7.99 9.62
C LEU A 20 -25.20 7.14 9.52
N MET A 21 -24.56 6.88 10.65
CA MET A 21 -23.32 6.10 10.74
C MET A 21 -23.40 5.08 11.87
N VAL A 22 -23.02 3.83 11.60
CA VAL A 22 -22.95 2.75 12.59
C VAL A 22 -21.52 2.27 12.77
N SER A 23 -21.18 1.85 14.00
CA SER A 23 -19.87 1.25 14.30
C SER A 23 -19.76 -0.14 13.68
N LEU A 24 -18.59 -0.46 13.10
CA LEU A 24 -18.29 -1.81 12.64
C LEU A 24 -18.03 -2.78 13.81
N LEU A 25 -17.48 -2.25 14.91
CA LEU A 25 -17.20 -3.04 16.11
C LEU A 25 -18.31 -2.80 17.13
N THR A 26 -19.09 -3.82 17.43
CA THR A 26 -20.19 -3.78 18.41
C THR A 26 -20.13 -4.97 19.35
N GLY A 27 -20.73 -4.85 20.54
CA GLY A 27 -20.89 -5.94 21.49
C GLY A 27 -19.61 -6.72 21.76
N TYR A 28 -19.68 -8.04 21.61
CA TYR A 28 -18.56 -8.96 21.84
C TYR A 28 -17.34 -8.68 20.95
N GLY A 29 -17.56 -8.38 19.67
CA GLY A 29 -16.47 -8.06 18.75
C GLY A 29 -15.65 -6.84 19.17
N ARG A 30 -16.30 -5.84 19.76
CA ARG A 30 -15.63 -4.66 20.32
C ARG A 30 -14.79 -5.01 21.55
N ALA A 31 -15.34 -5.84 22.45
CA ALA A 31 -14.63 -6.29 23.65
C ALA A 31 -13.42 -7.14 23.29
N GLU A 32 -13.57 -8.07 22.34
CA GLU A 32 -12.49 -8.91 21.83
C GLU A 32 -11.37 -8.08 21.21
N PHE A 33 -11.72 -7.10 20.38
CA PHE A 33 -10.76 -6.19 19.78
C PHE A 33 -9.95 -5.42 20.84
N LEU A 34 -10.64 -4.86 21.85
CA LEU A 34 -9.99 -4.14 22.95
C LEU A 34 -9.06 -5.05 23.73
N ALA A 35 -9.50 -6.28 24.06
CA ALA A 35 -8.66 -7.26 24.74
C ALA A 35 -7.39 -7.56 23.94
N GLY A 36 -7.52 -7.82 22.64
CA GLY A 36 -6.37 -8.04 21.75
C GLY A 36 -5.44 -6.84 21.65
N ALA A 37 -5.99 -5.63 21.57
CA ALA A 37 -5.20 -4.40 21.57
C ALA A 37 -4.46 -4.17 22.91
N CYS A 38 -5.08 -4.49 24.04
CA CYS A 38 -4.44 -4.43 25.35
C CYS A 38 -3.30 -5.46 25.48
N VAL A 39 -3.51 -6.69 25.00
CA VAL A 39 -2.46 -7.73 24.99
C VAL A 39 -1.31 -7.31 24.09
N TRP A 40 -1.59 -6.74 22.93
CA TRP A 40 -0.57 -6.19 22.05
C TRP A 40 0.21 -5.03 22.71
N LEU A 41 -0.48 -4.11 23.40
CA LEU A 41 0.16 -3.01 24.12
C LEU A 41 1.05 -3.52 25.25
N ALA A 42 0.62 -4.55 25.97
CA ALA A 42 1.44 -5.19 27.00
C ALA A 42 2.72 -5.82 26.40
N ALA A 43 2.59 -6.50 25.24
CA ALA A 43 3.74 -7.03 24.51
C ALA A 43 4.67 -5.91 23.97
N LEU A 44 4.11 -4.77 23.56
CA LEU A 44 4.88 -3.60 23.16
C LEU A 44 5.70 -3.03 24.32
N VAL A 45 5.06 -2.86 25.50
CA VAL A 45 5.75 -2.40 26.72
C VAL A 45 6.82 -3.41 27.14
N TYR A 46 6.52 -4.70 27.12
CA TYR A 46 7.47 -5.77 27.41
C TYR A 46 8.71 -5.72 26.51
N PHE A 47 8.51 -5.57 25.18
CA PHE A 47 9.59 -5.44 24.22
C PHE A 47 10.44 -4.19 24.49
N TRP A 48 9.82 -3.01 24.60
CA TRP A 48 10.56 -1.76 24.76
C TRP A 48 11.21 -1.60 26.12
N ALA A 49 10.62 -2.11 27.22
CA ALA A 49 11.23 -2.11 28.53
C ALA A 49 12.53 -2.93 28.54
N TRP A 50 12.56 -4.05 27.82
CA TRP A 50 13.76 -4.83 27.61
C TRP A 50 14.74 -4.14 26.66
N TRP A 51 14.26 -3.61 25.50
CA TRP A 51 15.10 -3.04 24.46
C TRP A 51 15.95 -1.86 24.94
N ILE A 52 15.40 -0.98 25.77
CA ILE A 52 16.08 0.22 26.30
C ILE A 52 16.98 -0.06 27.51
N ASP A 53 17.19 -1.32 27.88
CA ASP A 53 18.12 -1.66 28.96
C ASP A 53 19.53 -1.11 28.66
N PRO A 54 20.16 -0.37 29.57
CA PRO A 54 21.52 0.16 29.38
C PRO A 54 22.56 -0.88 28.97
N ALA A 55 22.38 -2.15 29.36
CA ALA A 55 23.26 -3.26 28.99
C ALA A 55 23.29 -3.53 27.47
N HIS A 56 22.25 -3.11 26.73
CA HIS A 56 22.14 -3.28 25.29
C HIS A 56 22.84 -2.16 24.50
N TYR A 57 23.24 -1.08 25.16
CA TYR A 57 23.80 0.10 24.54
C TYR A 57 25.30 -0.04 24.28
N LEU A 58 25.70 -0.10 23.00
CA LEU A 58 27.11 -0.07 22.58
C LEU A 58 27.54 1.30 22.05
N GLY A 59 26.63 2.20 21.75
CA GLY A 59 26.90 3.54 21.27
C GLY A 59 25.67 4.17 20.63
N LEU A 60 25.59 5.51 20.68
CA LEU A 60 24.39 6.27 20.26
C LEU A 60 24.00 6.01 18.81
N PHE A 61 24.96 6.09 17.90
CA PHE A 61 24.69 5.95 16.47
C PHE A 61 24.15 4.55 16.12
N GLY A 62 24.82 3.49 16.61
CA GLY A 62 24.39 2.10 16.38
C GLY A 62 23.03 1.82 17.00
N PHE A 63 22.82 2.26 18.25
CA PHE A 63 21.56 2.08 18.94
C PHE A 63 20.39 2.78 18.21
N LEU A 64 20.57 4.02 17.74
CA LEU A 64 19.55 4.74 16.99
C LEU A 64 19.31 4.12 15.60
N ALA A 65 20.36 3.67 14.91
CA ALA A 65 20.25 3.04 13.60
C ALA A 65 19.35 1.80 13.60
N VAL A 66 19.33 1.04 14.70
CA VAL A 66 18.44 -0.12 14.86
C VAL A 66 17.12 0.27 15.51
N SER A 67 17.12 1.16 16.52
CA SER A 67 15.91 1.52 17.26
C SER A 67 14.88 2.29 16.43
N LEU A 68 15.30 3.15 15.50
CA LEU A 68 14.37 3.90 14.66
C LEU A 68 13.52 3.01 13.74
N PRO A 69 14.09 2.05 12.96
CA PRO A 69 13.29 1.08 12.24
C PRO A 69 12.41 0.21 13.14
N LEU A 70 12.93 -0.23 14.30
CA LEU A 70 12.13 -0.98 15.26
C LEU A 70 10.95 -0.15 15.80
N ALA A 71 11.18 1.12 16.12
CA ALA A 71 10.09 2.02 16.51
C ALA A 71 9.05 2.15 15.42
N TRP A 72 9.47 2.32 14.16
CA TRP A 72 8.56 2.35 13.03
C TRP A 72 7.68 1.10 12.95
N VAL A 73 8.26 -0.10 12.92
CA VAL A 73 7.49 -1.34 12.77
C VAL A 73 6.67 -1.72 14.00
N THR A 74 7.04 -1.25 15.18
CA THR A 74 6.35 -1.61 16.42
C THR A 74 5.31 -0.60 16.87
N PHE A 75 5.49 0.72 16.66
CA PHE A 75 4.49 1.73 17.03
C PHE A 75 3.45 1.98 15.96
N LEU A 76 3.81 1.83 14.68
CA LEU A 76 2.88 2.03 13.56
C LEU A 76 1.59 1.20 13.68
N PRO A 77 1.61 -0.09 14.07
CA PRO A 77 0.39 -0.85 14.29
C PRO A 77 -0.55 -0.22 15.31
N GLY A 78 -0.04 0.43 16.35
CA GLY A 78 -0.86 1.14 17.33
C GLY A 78 -1.69 2.26 16.73
N TYR A 79 -1.13 3.00 15.78
CA TYR A 79 -1.86 4.01 15.01
C TYR A 79 -3.03 3.38 14.24
N PHE A 80 -2.80 2.26 13.54
CA PHE A 80 -3.85 1.56 12.82
C PHE A 80 -4.90 0.93 13.75
N LEU A 81 -4.49 0.34 14.88
CA LEU A 81 -5.41 -0.20 15.88
C LEU A 81 -6.37 0.88 16.39
N ALA A 82 -5.85 2.07 16.70
CA ALA A 82 -6.67 3.19 17.18
C ALA A 82 -7.68 3.69 16.12
N ILE A 83 -7.31 3.65 14.84
CA ILE A 83 -8.18 4.01 13.74
C ILE A 83 -9.26 2.95 13.54
N PHE A 84 -8.88 1.69 13.46
CA PHE A 84 -9.82 0.57 13.24
C PHE A 84 -10.85 0.44 14.36
N TYR A 85 -10.47 0.72 15.60
CA TYR A 85 -11.42 0.77 16.72
C TYR A 85 -12.56 1.77 16.49
N ARG A 86 -12.30 2.83 15.73
CA ARG A 86 -13.26 3.88 15.39
C ARG A 86 -14.00 3.64 14.08
N ALA A 87 -13.80 2.48 13.45
CA ALA A 87 -14.38 2.18 12.15
C ALA A 87 -15.90 2.23 12.16
N ARG A 88 -16.45 3.00 11.20
CA ARG A 88 -17.88 3.21 11.00
C ARG A 88 -18.23 3.11 9.54
N LYS A 89 -19.46 2.76 9.23
CA LYS A 89 -20.00 2.78 7.88
C LYS A 89 -21.33 3.54 7.81
N PRO A 90 -21.69 4.07 6.63
CA PRO A 90 -23.01 4.65 6.41
C PRO A 90 -24.14 3.66 6.71
N ASN A 91 -25.23 4.15 7.23
CA ASN A 91 -26.41 3.36 7.59
C ASN A 91 -27.70 4.12 7.24
N GLY A 92 -28.82 3.41 7.27
CA GLY A 92 -30.14 3.97 7.04
C GLY A 92 -30.53 4.06 5.56
N PRO A 93 -31.73 4.51 5.26
CA PRO A 93 -32.24 4.67 3.90
C PRO A 93 -31.53 5.81 3.15
N LEU A 94 -31.62 5.79 1.81
CA LEU A 94 -31.21 6.93 0.99
C LEU A 94 -32.16 8.10 1.24
N ARG A 95 -31.60 9.23 1.68
CA ARG A 95 -32.33 10.47 1.94
C ARG A 95 -31.58 11.63 1.25
N LEU A 96 -31.98 11.95 0.06
CA LEU A 96 -31.50 13.15 -0.63
C LEU A 96 -32.56 14.27 -0.57
N PRO A 97 -32.17 15.55 -0.65
CA PRO A 97 -33.11 16.64 -0.86
C PRO A 97 -34.04 16.37 -2.04
N ALA A 98 -35.28 16.75 -1.92
CA ALA A 98 -36.25 16.57 -3.01
C ALA A 98 -35.78 17.29 -4.27
N GLY A 99 -35.90 16.62 -5.43
CA GLY A 99 -35.47 17.17 -6.70
C GLY A 99 -33.95 17.12 -6.95
N SER A 100 -33.17 16.43 -6.11
CA SER A 100 -31.73 16.28 -6.31
C SER A 100 -31.41 15.64 -7.67
N ARG A 101 -30.51 16.28 -8.41
CA ARG A 101 -30.04 15.85 -9.75
C ARG A 101 -28.69 15.16 -9.62
N VAL A 102 -28.59 13.96 -10.13
CA VAL A 102 -27.41 13.09 -9.99
C VAL A 102 -26.83 12.77 -11.36
N ALA A 103 -25.51 12.85 -11.49
CA ALA A 103 -24.77 12.32 -12.62
C ALA A 103 -23.82 11.20 -12.18
N MET A 104 -23.66 10.20 -13.05
CA MET A 104 -22.52 9.30 -13.05
C MET A 104 -21.65 9.60 -14.27
N VAL A 105 -20.36 9.83 -14.08
CA VAL A 105 -19.44 10.14 -15.17
C VAL A 105 -18.26 9.16 -15.16
N VAL A 106 -18.02 8.50 -16.28
CA VAL A 106 -16.85 7.67 -16.51
C VAL A 106 -15.86 8.39 -17.41
N THR A 107 -14.58 8.34 -17.05
CA THR A 107 -13.51 8.95 -17.87
C THR A 107 -12.92 7.92 -18.82
N LYS A 108 -12.53 8.36 -20.03
CA LYS A 108 -11.81 7.55 -21.01
C LYS A 108 -10.65 8.35 -21.60
N ALA A 109 -9.46 7.79 -21.51
CA ALA A 109 -8.28 8.30 -22.20
C ALA A 109 -8.20 7.74 -23.64
N PRO A 110 -7.49 8.41 -24.57
CA PRO A 110 -7.35 7.93 -25.95
C PRO A 110 -6.74 6.52 -26.07
N SER A 111 -5.88 6.14 -25.12
CA SER A 111 -5.24 4.81 -25.08
C SER A 111 -6.14 3.69 -24.57
N GLU A 112 -7.32 4.00 -24.02
CA GLU A 112 -8.23 3.00 -23.47
C GLU A 112 -9.23 2.53 -24.54
N PRO A 113 -9.36 1.21 -24.77
CA PRO A 113 -10.35 0.67 -25.72
C PRO A 113 -11.78 0.95 -25.26
N PHE A 114 -12.66 1.32 -26.20
CA PHE A 114 -14.08 1.55 -25.89
C PHE A 114 -14.76 0.30 -25.31
N SER A 115 -14.32 -0.90 -25.70
CA SER A 115 -14.85 -2.17 -25.17
C SER A 115 -14.76 -2.29 -23.65
N VAL A 116 -13.70 -1.72 -23.04
CA VAL A 116 -13.54 -1.68 -21.57
C VAL A 116 -14.59 -0.74 -20.97
N VAL A 117 -14.67 0.48 -21.49
CA VAL A 117 -15.59 1.51 -20.97
C VAL A 117 -17.07 1.11 -21.16
N ALA A 118 -17.39 0.42 -22.25
CA ALA A 118 -18.75 -0.03 -22.53
C ALA A 118 -19.32 -0.96 -21.45
N VAL A 119 -18.47 -1.76 -20.80
CA VAL A 119 -18.88 -2.62 -19.67
C VAL A 119 -19.28 -1.76 -18.48
N THR A 120 -18.44 -0.79 -18.14
CA THR A 120 -18.69 0.17 -17.05
C THR A 120 -19.93 1.00 -17.32
N LEU A 121 -20.10 1.54 -18.54
CA LEU A 121 -21.30 2.30 -18.93
C LEU A 121 -22.59 1.48 -18.78
N LYS A 122 -22.59 0.22 -19.19
CA LYS A 122 -23.76 -0.67 -19.00
C LYS A 122 -24.10 -0.88 -17.52
N ALA A 123 -23.11 -1.06 -16.69
CA ALA A 123 -23.29 -1.21 -15.24
C ALA A 123 -23.78 0.10 -14.58
N MET A 124 -23.31 1.25 -15.07
CA MET A 124 -23.82 2.56 -14.64
C MET A 124 -25.29 2.75 -15.01
N LEU A 125 -25.68 2.46 -16.25
CA LEU A 125 -27.07 2.54 -16.71
C LEU A 125 -28.02 1.61 -15.91
N ALA A 126 -27.51 0.51 -15.40
CA ALA A 126 -28.28 -0.46 -14.61
C ALA A 126 -28.48 -0.07 -13.13
N GLN A 127 -27.94 1.08 -12.67
CA GLN A 127 -28.12 1.52 -11.29
C GLN A 127 -29.56 1.92 -10.97
N GLY A 128 -30.09 1.43 -9.85
CA GLY A 128 -31.50 1.61 -9.46
C GLY A 128 -31.87 2.99 -8.91
N VAL A 129 -30.94 3.97 -8.88
CA VAL A 129 -31.23 5.35 -8.46
C VAL A 129 -31.31 6.23 -9.71
N PRO A 130 -32.32 7.10 -9.86
CA PRO A 130 -32.41 8.03 -10.98
C PRO A 130 -31.16 8.89 -11.13
N HIS A 131 -30.55 8.87 -12.31
CA HIS A 131 -29.34 9.64 -12.62
C HIS A 131 -29.19 9.81 -14.13
N GLN A 132 -28.27 10.68 -14.54
CA GLN A 132 -27.81 10.75 -15.93
C GLN A 132 -26.40 10.16 -16.05
N THR A 133 -26.19 9.35 -17.08
CA THR A 133 -24.90 8.69 -17.34
C THR A 133 -24.12 9.48 -18.39
N TRP A 134 -22.85 9.78 -18.07
CA TRP A 134 -21.94 10.54 -18.90
C TRP A 134 -20.68 9.74 -19.23
N LEU A 135 -20.20 9.91 -20.46
CA LEU A 135 -18.86 9.53 -20.89
C LEU A 135 -18.02 10.81 -21.08
N ALA A 136 -16.98 10.99 -20.30
CA ALA A 136 -15.98 12.02 -20.51
C ALA A 136 -14.81 11.43 -21.32
N ASP A 137 -14.89 11.55 -22.66
CA ASP A 137 -13.91 10.98 -23.60
C ASP A 137 -13.06 12.08 -24.23
N GLU A 138 -11.75 11.95 -24.13
CA GLU A 138 -10.80 12.94 -24.69
C GLU A 138 -10.79 12.96 -26.22
N ASP A 139 -11.09 11.84 -26.87
CA ASP A 139 -11.14 11.70 -28.33
C ASP A 139 -12.16 10.63 -28.74
N PRO A 140 -13.48 10.95 -28.68
CA PRO A 140 -14.51 9.98 -28.99
C PRO A 140 -14.56 9.68 -30.51
N SER A 141 -14.58 8.38 -30.84
CA SER A 141 -14.80 7.92 -32.21
C SER A 141 -16.28 8.05 -32.60
N THR A 142 -16.56 8.02 -33.90
CA THR A 142 -17.96 8.01 -34.42
C THR A 142 -18.74 6.83 -33.85
N GLU A 143 -18.11 5.65 -33.78
CA GLU A 143 -18.71 4.45 -33.21
C GLU A 143 -19.06 4.63 -31.73
N THR A 144 -18.16 5.25 -30.95
CA THR A 144 -18.40 5.60 -29.54
C THR A 144 -19.61 6.54 -29.42
N LEU A 145 -19.68 7.58 -30.23
CA LEU A 145 -20.78 8.55 -30.21
C LEU A 145 -22.12 7.90 -30.58
N ASP A 146 -22.12 7.02 -31.58
CA ASP A 146 -23.35 6.32 -32.02
C ASP A 146 -23.83 5.35 -30.94
N TRP A 147 -22.94 4.61 -30.33
CA TRP A 147 -23.26 3.74 -29.21
C TRP A 147 -23.86 4.53 -28.04
N CYS A 148 -23.21 5.63 -27.62
CA CYS A 148 -23.70 6.49 -26.54
C CYS A 148 -25.10 7.03 -26.84
N ARG A 149 -25.35 7.49 -28.08
CA ARG A 149 -26.67 7.98 -28.52
C ARG A 149 -27.74 6.90 -28.44
N GLN A 150 -27.42 5.67 -28.86
CA GLN A 150 -28.35 4.54 -28.84
C GLN A 150 -28.73 4.12 -27.40
N HIS A 151 -27.83 4.31 -26.44
CA HIS A 151 -28.04 3.89 -25.06
C HIS A 151 -28.41 5.05 -24.11
N GLY A 152 -28.61 6.26 -24.62
CA GLY A 152 -28.96 7.43 -23.78
C GLY A 152 -27.81 7.93 -22.89
N VAL A 153 -26.56 7.66 -23.28
CA VAL A 153 -25.36 8.16 -22.59
C VAL A 153 -24.97 9.52 -23.16
N LEU A 154 -24.79 10.50 -22.31
CA LEU A 154 -24.34 11.83 -22.67
C LEU A 154 -22.80 11.85 -22.80
N VAL A 155 -22.28 12.67 -23.73
CA VAL A 155 -20.83 12.72 -23.97
C VAL A 155 -20.28 14.11 -23.68
N SER A 156 -19.19 14.14 -22.90
CA SER A 156 -18.38 15.33 -22.64
C SER A 156 -17.01 15.13 -23.29
N THR A 157 -16.54 16.10 -24.08
CA THR A 157 -15.22 16.02 -24.69
C THR A 157 -14.53 17.37 -24.73
N ARG A 158 -13.27 17.39 -24.30
CA ARG A 158 -12.38 18.57 -24.39
C ARG A 158 -11.56 18.60 -25.69
N LYS A 159 -11.87 17.73 -26.65
CA LYS A 159 -11.20 17.68 -27.96
C LYS A 159 -11.18 19.05 -28.62
N GLY A 160 -10.00 19.52 -29.04
CA GLY A 160 -9.85 20.83 -29.69
C GLY A 160 -9.96 22.06 -28.79
N ARG A 161 -10.06 21.88 -27.47
CA ARG A 161 -10.18 22.97 -26.49
C ARG A 161 -8.83 23.23 -25.79
N ALA A 162 -8.02 24.13 -26.36
CA ALA A 162 -6.68 24.44 -25.87
C ALA A 162 -6.67 24.93 -24.40
N ASP A 163 -7.72 25.61 -23.96
CA ASP A 163 -7.92 26.10 -22.59
C ASP A 163 -8.06 24.98 -21.55
N TYR A 164 -8.35 23.74 -21.99
CA TYR A 164 -8.41 22.53 -21.16
C TYR A 164 -7.22 21.56 -21.39
N HIS A 165 -6.18 22.00 -22.08
CA HIS A 165 -4.93 21.26 -22.31
C HIS A 165 -3.70 22.03 -21.82
N ARG A 166 -3.77 22.57 -20.62
CA ARG A 166 -2.69 23.38 -20.03
C ARG A 166 -1.52 22.52 -19.56
N ALA A 167 -0.34 23.09 -19.54
CA ALA A 167 0.85 22.41 -19.02
C ALA A 167 0.79 22.20 -17.49
N THR A 168 0.10 23.11 -16.78
CA THR A 168 -0.01 23.10 -15.31
C THR A 168 -1.46 23.09 -14.87
N TRP A 169 -1.70 22.65 -13.65
CA TRP A 169 -3.00 22.72 -12.98
C TRP A 169 -3.48 24.19 -12.87
N PRO A 170 -4.78 24.49 -12.94
CA PRO A 170 -5.90 23.60 -13.27
C PRO A 170 -6.04 23.35 -14.78
N ARG A 171 -6.87 22.36 -15.16
CA ARG A 171 -7.17 21.99 -16.56
C ARG A 171 -5.97 21.41 -17.30
N ARG A 172 -5.25 20.52 -16.62
CA ARG A 172 -4.00 19.94 -17.10
C ARG A 172 -4.23 18.97 -18.28
N THR A 173 -3.32 19.02 -19.25
CA THR A 173 -3.28 18.05 -20.36
C THR A 173 -2.91 16.65 -19.85
N ARG A 174 -3.36 15.60 -20.53
CA ARG A 174 -3.06 14.19 -20.24
C ARG A 174 -3.30 13.79 -18.78
N CYS A 175 -4.32 14.37 -18.17
CA CYS A 175 -4.66 14.14 -16.78
C CYS A 175 -6.19 14.03 -16.65
N LYS A 176 -6.65 13.12 -15.78
CA LYS A 176 -8.07 12.94 -15.46
C LYS A 176 -8.71 14.23 -14.97
N GLU A 177 -7.99 15.02 -14.17
CA GLU A 177 -8.45 16.33 -13.69
C GLU A 177 -8.87 17.24 -14.84
N GLY A 178 -8.04 17.39 -15.86
CA GLY A 178 -8.36 18.29 -16.98
C GLY A 178 -9.53 17.81 -17.85
N ASN A 179 -9.73 16.49 -17.98
CA ASN A 179 -10.87 15.91 -18.65
C ASN A 179 -12.17 16.18 -17.86
N LEU A 180 -12.14 15.90 -16.56
CA LEU A 180 -13.28 16.14 -15.68
C LEU A 180 -13.55 17.64 -15.45
N ALA A 181 -12.50 18.49 -15.46
CA ALA A 181 -12.70 19.94 -15.35
C ALA A 181 -13.60 20.46 -16.49
N PHE A 182 -13.42 19.97 -17.73
CA PHE A 182 -14.32 20.31 -18.82
C PHE A 182 -15.76 19.88 -18.56
N PHE A 183 -15.96 18.64 -18.07
CA PHE A 183 -17.30 18.16 -17.70
C PHE A 183 -17.94 19.02 -16.60
N TYR A 184 -17.20 19.32 -15.53
CA TYR A 184 -17.75 20.09 -14.40
C TYR A 184 -18.06 21.53 -14.81
N ASP A 185 -17.17 22.19 -15.54
CA ASP A 185 -17.35 23.58 -15.93
C ASP A 185 -18.53 23.79 -16.90
N HIS A 186 -18.81 22.82 -17.79
CA HIS A 186 -19.83 22.96 -18.82
C HIS A 186 -21.17 22.30 -18.48
N TYR A 187 -21.15 21.31 -17.58
CA TYR A 187 -22.35 20.52 -17.26
C TYR A 187 -22.49 20.27 -15.76
N GLY A 188 -21.43 19.85 -15.09
CA GLY A 188 -21.48 19.33 -13.73
C GLY A 188 -22.02 20.33 -12.72
N TYR A 189 -21.49 21.55 -12.71
CA TYR A 189 -21.85 22.58 -11.72
C TYR A 189 -23.26 23.18 -11.92
N GLU A 190 -23.79 23.17 -13.11
CA GLU A 190 -25.09 23.78 -13.41
C GLU A 190 -26.23 22.76 -13.38
N LEU A 191 -25.95 21.55 -13.84
CA LEU A 191 -27.00 20.55 -14.04
C LEU A 191 -27.17 19.59 -12.88
N TYR A 192 -26.16 19.41 -12.01
CA TYR A 192 -26.18 18.35 -11.00
C TYR A 192 -25.80 18.84 -9.61
N ASP A 193 -26.44 18.26 -8.60
CA ASP A 193 -26.14 18.48 -7.20
C ASP A 193 -25.08 17.50 -6.69
N PHE A 194 -25.05 16.30 -7.27
CA PHE A 194 -24.11 15.23 -6.95
C PHE A 194 -23.57 14.58 -8.22
N CYS A 195 -22.25 14.37 -8.26
CA CYS A 195 -21.59 13.64 -9.34
C CYS A 195 -20.78 12.48 -8.77
N VAL A 196 -20.94 11.29 -9.35
CA VAL A 196 -20.13 10.10 -9.06
C VAL A 196 -19.23 9.85 -10.26
N GLN A 197 -17.93 9.93 -10.07
CA GLN A 197 -16.94 9.74 -11.12
C GLN A 197 -16.25 8.39 -11.01
N LEU A 198 -16.01 7.72 -12.15
CA LEU A 198 -15.38 6.40 -12.26
C LEU A 198 -14.27 6.40 -13.29
N ASP A 199 -13.29 5.53 -13.12
CA ASP A 199 -12.35 5.15 -14.16
C ASP A 199 -12.99 4.18 -15.15
N ALA A 200 -12.41 4.11 -16.35
CA ALA A 200 -12.91 3.33 -17.47
C ALA A 200 -13.20 1.86 -17.16
N ASP A 201 -12.41 1.26 -16.31
CA ASP A 201 -12.43 -0.16 -15.95
C ASP A 201 -13.10 -0.48 -14.61
N HIS A 202 -13.59 0.54 -13.89
CA HIS A 202 -14.24 0.32 -12.57
C HIS A 202 -15.74 0.10 -12.75
N VAL A 203 -16.14 -1.17 -12.74
CA VAL A 203 -17.51 -1.63 -12.97
C VAL A 203 -18.27 -1.65 -11.65
N PRO A 204 -19.29 -0.77 -11.45
CA PRO A 204 -20.05 -0.70 -10.21
C PRO A 204 -21.03 -1.88 -10.08
N GLU A 205 -21.14 -2.47 -8.88
CA GLU A 205 -22.16 -3.45 -8.56
C GLU A 205 -23.57 -2.84 -8.48
N PRO A 206 -24.62 -3.66 -8.60
CA PRO A 206 -25.99 -3.21 -8.30
C PRO A 206 -26.12 -2.62 -6.89
N GLY A 207 -26.64 -1.40 -6.80
CA GLY A 207 -26.76 -0.67 -5.52
C GLY A 207 -25.58 0.23 -5.16
N TYR A 208 -24.49 0.18 -5.91
CA TYR A 208 -23.32 1.05 -5.72
C TYR A 208 -23.71 2.53 -5.62
N LEU A 209 -24.48 3.04 -6.55
CA LEU A 209 -24.89 4.45 -6.57
C LEU A 209 -25.68 4.85 -5.32
N ARG A 210 -26.54 3.96 -4.79
CA ARG A 210 -27.27 4.19 -3.54
C ARG A 210 -26.34 4.38 -2.37
N GLU A 211 -25.34 3.51 -2.24
CA GLU A 211 -24.36 3.56 -1.16
C GLU A 211 -23.48 4.82 -1.24
N MET A 212 -23.10 5.23 -2.46
CA MET A 212 -22.35 6.47 -2.68
C MET A 212 -23.13 7.73 -2.33
N LEU A 213 -24.43 7.73 -2.57
CA LEU A 213 -25.28 8.90 -2.34
C LEU A 213 -25.79 9.02 -0.90
N ARG A 214 -25.90 7.90 -0.18
CA ARG A 214 -26.44 7.86 1.20
C ARG A 214 -25.80 8.87 2.15
N PRO A 215 -24.46 9.06 2.18
CA PRO A 215 -23.81 10.02 3.08
C PRO A 215 -24.19 11.49 2.81
N PHE A 216 -24.63 11.85 1.62
CA PHE A 216 -25.01 13.22 1.28
C PHE A 216 -26.33 13.68 1.92
N ALA A 217 -27.01 12.80 2.65
CA ALA A 217 -28.07 13.20 3.58
C ALA A 217 -27.59 14.22 4.63
N ASP A 218 -26.30 14.20 4.98
CA ASP A 218 -25.64 15.21 5.77
C ASP A 218 -25.16 16.36 4.85
N PRO A 219 -25.66 17.60 5.04
CA PRO A 219 -25.28 18.74 4.21
C PRO A 219 -23.81 19.14 4.34
N ALA A 220 -23.11 18.75 5.42
CA ALA A 220 -21.69 19.01 5.61
C ALA A 220 -20.78 18.03 4.85
N VAL A 221 -21.35 16.98 4.23
CA VAL A 221 -20.57 16.03 3.41
C VAL A 221 -20.34 16.61 2.01
N GLY A 222 -19.09 16.87 1.69
CA GLY A 222 -18.65 17.38 0.39
C GLY A 222 -18.23 16.29 -0.58
N TYR A 223 -17.73 15.16 -0.08
CA TYR A 223 -17.29 14.04 -0.91
C TYR A 223 -17.51 12.68 -0.23
N VAL A 224 -17.61 11.64 -1.05
CA VAL A 224 -17.76 10.26 -0.60
C VAL A 224 -16.75 9.39 -1.35
N SER A 225 -15.87 8.73 -0.60
CA SER A 225 -14.95 7.72 -1.14
C SER A 225 -15.54 6.32 -1.03
N ALA A 226 -15.02 5.39 -1.80
CA ALA A 226 -15.41 3.99 -1.78
C ALA A 226 -14.21 3.06 -1.93
N PRO A 227 -14.34 1.76 -1.62
CA PRO A 227 -13.27 0.79 -1.79
C PRO A 227 -12.89 0.61 -3.27
N SER A 228 -11.62 0.79 -3.62
CA SER A 228 -11.11 0.43 -4.94
C SER A 228 -10.68 -1.04 -4.95
N ILE A 229 -11.51 -1.91 -5.49
CA ILE A 229 -11.26 -3.34 -5.54
C ILE A 229 -10.75 -3.70 -6.92
N CYS A 230 -9.42 -3.83 -7.05
CA CYS A 230 -8.76 -4.13 -8.32
C CYS A 230 -8.55 -5.64 -8.47
N ASP A 231 -9.64 -6.40 -8.59
CA ASP A 231 -9.67 -7.86 -8.60
C ASP A 231 -10.07 -8.49 -9.94
N SER A 232 -10.54 -7.72 -10.93
CA SER A 232 -11.04 -8.24 -12.20
C SER A 232 -10.02 -9.12 -12.93
N ASN A 233 -8.74 -8.77 -12.87
CA ASN A 233 -7.64 -9.52 -13.48
C ASN A 233 -6.73 -10.21 -12.45
N ALA A 234 -7.12 -10.28 -11.18
CA ALA A 234 -6.30 -10.86 -10.12
C ALA A 234 -6.00 -12.36 -10.32
N ALA A 235 -6.92 -13.12 -10.95
CA ALA A 235 -6.68 -14.52 -11.28
C ALA A 235 -5.50 -14.69 -12.27
N GLU A 236 -5.31 -13.73 -13.16
CA GLU A 236 -4.34 -13.78 -14.25
C GLU A 236 -2.99 -13.15 -13.91
N SER A 237 -2.94 -12.23 -12.92
CA SER A 237 -1.75 -11.45 -12.59
C SER A 237 -1.38 -11.54 -11.11
N TRP A 238 -0.16 -12.03 -10.83
CA TRP A 238 0.38 -12.02 -9.47
C TRP A 238 0.64 -10.60 -8.95
N SER A 239 0.95 -9.66 -9.85
CA SER A 239 1.14 -8.25 -9.51
C SER A 239 -0.15 -7.61 -9.06
N ALA A 240 -1.27 -7.91 -9.75
CA ALA A 240 -2.60 -7.50 -9.34
C ALA A 240 -2.96 -8.08 -7.96
N ARG A 241 -2.73 -9.39 -7.72
CA ARG A 241 -2.96 -10.03 -6.40
C ARG A 241 -2.10 -9.42 -5.31
N GLY A 242 -0.82 -9.18 -5.58
CA GLY A 242 0.11 -8.59 -4.61
C GLY A 242 -0.38 -7.22 -4.12
N ARG A 243 -0.81 -6.35 -5.04
CA ARG A 243 -1.41 -5.06 -4.72
C ARG A 243 -2.74 -5.20 -4.00
N LEU A 244 -3.65 -6.03 -4.54
CA LEU A 244 -4.99 -6.24 -3.99
C LEU A 244 -4.95 -6.64 -2.50
N TYR A 245 -4.07 -7.60 -2.15
CA TYR A 245 -3.94 -8.06 -0.76
C TYR A 245 -3.23 -7.04 0.12
N ALA A 246 -2.25 -6.29 -0.43
CA ALA A 246 -1.56 -5.24 0.30
C ALA A 246 -2.48 -4.07 0.71
N GLU A 247 -3.46 -3.74 -0.14
CA GLU A 247 -4.34 -2.59 0.03
C GLU A 247 -5.69 -2.95 0.67
N ALA A 248 -6.00 -4.24 0.87
CA ALA A 248 -7.32 -4.67 1.35
C ALA A 248 -7.75 -4.07 2.70
N SER A 249 -6.82 -3.88 3.63
CA SER A 249 -7.12 -3.21 4.90
C SER A 249 -7.25 -1.69 4.73
N MET A 250 -6.53 -1.09 3.78
CA MET A 250 -6.62 0.33 3.45
C MET A 250 -8.00 0.67 2.91
N HIS A 251 -8.46 -0.06 1.89
CA HIS A 251 -9.78 0.14 1.28
C HIS A 251 -10.95 -0.26 2.19
N GLY A 252 -10.69 -1.07 3.20
CA GLY A 252 -11.66 -1.52 4.19
C GLY A 252 -11.55 -0.78 5.52
N SER A 253 -10.91 -1.44 6.48
CA SER A 253 -10.85 -1.02 7.89
C SER A 253 -10.24 0.36 8.10
N LEU A 254 -9.21 0.73 7.36
CA LEU A 254 -8.54 2.03 7.52
C LEU A 254 -9.45 3.18 7.11
N GLN A 255 -10.00 3.13 5.89
CA GLN A 255 -10.89 4.17 5.40
C GLN A 255 -12.17 4.25 6.22
N ALA A 256 -12.76 3.10 6.61
CA ALA A 256 -13.90 3.06 7.52
C ALA A 256 -13.55 3.62 8.92
N GLY A 257 -12.30 3.45 9.36
CA GLY A 257 -11.78 4.04 10.59
C GLY A 257 -11.66 5.56 10.53
N TYR A 258 -11.34 6.11 9.37
CA TYR A 258 -11.31 7.55 9.16
C TYR A 258 -12.71 8.19 9.32
N ASN A 259 -13.79 7.48 9.03
CA ASN A 259 -15.15 7.91 9.36
C ASN A 259 -15.34 8.24 10.86
N GLY A 260 -14.47 7.72 11.73
CA GLY A 260 -14.48 7.96 13.18
C GLY A 260 -13.90 9.30 13.63
N GLY A 261 -13.77 10.29 12.73
CA GLY A 261 -13.34 11.65 13.06
C GLY A 261 -12.06 12.12 12.38
N LEU A 262 -11.59 11.37 11.39
CA LEU A 262 -10.53 11.73 10.44
C LEU A 262 -11.15 11.99 9.06
N ALA A 263 -10.33 12.20 8.04
CA ALA A 263 -10.76 12.44 6.67
C ALA A 263 -10.57 11.17 5.82
N PRO A 264 -11.63 10.45 5.43
CA PRO A 264 -11.51 9.43 4.41
C PRO A 264 -10.92 10.02 3.13
N LEU A 265 -9.96 9.31 2.52
CA LEU A 265 -9.31 9.79 1.32
C LEU A 265 -10.16 9.39 0.10
N CYS A 266 -10.39 10.31 -0.83
CA CYS A 266 -10.84 9.94 -2.16
C CYS A 266 -9.86 8.94 -2.76
N ILE A 267 -10.37 8.02 -3.55
CA ILE A 267 -9.56 7.04 -4.27
C ILE A 267 -9.74 7.33 -5.76
N GLY A 268 -8.65 7.51 -6.49
CA GLY A 268 -8.66 8.00 -7.87
C GLY A 268 -9.51 7.18 -8.83
N SER A 269 -9.73 5.90 -8.55
CA SER A 269 -10.56 5.03 -9.39
C SER A 269 -12.05 5.41 -9.39
N HIS A 270 -12.60 5.82 -8.25
CA HIS A 270 -13.98 6.29 -8.17
C HIS A 270 -14.27 6.98 -6.83
N TYR A 271 -14.99 8.08 -6.87
CA TYR A 271 -15.54 8.78 -5.72
C TYR A 271 -16.69 9.71 -6.14
N ALA A 272 -17.46 10.19 -5.18
CA ALA A 272 -18.54 11.11 -5.42
C ALA A 272 -18.28 12.47 -4.78
N VAL A 273 -18.81 13.53 -5.38
CA VAL A 273 -18.71 14.89 -4.87
C VAL A 273 -20.07 15.58 -4.85
N ARG A 274 -20.27 16.45 -3.87
CA ARG A 274 -21.26 17.51 -3.94
C ARG A 274 -20.70 18.59 -4.85
N THR A 275 -21.40 18.89 -5.95
CA THR A 275 -20.90 19.81 -6.99
C THR A 275 -20.65 21.21 -6.45
N ALA A 276 -21.51 21.70 -5.56
CA ALA A 276 -21.33 22.99 -4.88
C ALA A 276 -20.02 23.04 -4.05
N ALA A 277 -19.69 21.95 -3.33
CA ALA A 277 -18.45 21.84 -2.58
C ALA A 277 -17.23 21.82 -3.49
N LEU A 278 -17.30 21.06 -4.60
CA LEU A 278 -16.23 21.00 -5.58
C LEU A 278 -15.99 22.35 -6.26
N LYS A 279 -17.06 23.07 -6.60
CA LYS A 279 -17.02 24.41 -7.17
C LYS A 279 -16.36 25.42 -6.21
N GLU A 280 -16.73 25.35 -4.92
CA GLU A 280 -16.18 26.24 -3.89
C GLU A 280 -14.66 26.11 -3.72
N ILE A 281 -14.14 24.89 -3.80
CA ILE A 281 -12.69 24.67 -3.70
C ILE A 281 -11.92 24.93 -4.99
N GLY A 282 -12.62 25.26 -6.09
CA GLY A 282 -12.02 25.60 -7.39
C GLY A 282 -11.85 24.41 -8.35
N GLY A 283 -12.50 23.28 -8.08
CA GLY A 283 -12.43 22.06 -8.89
C GLY A 283 -11.59 20.94 -8.30
N LEU A 284 -11.28 19.93 -9.11
CA LEU A 284 -10.43 18.82 -8.69
C LEU A 284 -9.02 19.29 -8.37
N GLY A 285 -8.39 18.65 -7.41
CA GLY A 285 -7.07 19.05 -6.92
C GLY A 285 -5.93 18.81 -7.91
N PRO A 286 -4.79 19.44 -7.66
CA PRO A 286 -3.59 19.32 -8.50
C PRO A 286 -2.93 17.96 -8.40
N GLU A 287 -2.03 17.73 -9.34
CA GLU A 287 -1.15 16.56 -9.47
C GLU A 287 -1.88 15.28 -9.89
N LEU A 288 -1.11 14.19 -9.93
CA LEU A 288 -1.60 12.88 -10.34
C LEU A 288 -2.45 12.21 -9.26
N ALA A 289 -2.15 12.52 -8.00
CA ALA A 289 -2.99 12.17 -6.88
C ALA A 289 -4.05 13.27 -6.68
N GLU A 290 -4.84 13.53 -7.76
CA GLU A 290 -5.93 14.52 -7.71
C GLU A 290 -6.99 14.16 -6.68
N ASP A 291 -7.12 12.88 -6.37
CA ASP A 291 -7.97 12.34 -5.33
C ASP A 291 -7.51 12.77 -3.93
N HIS A 292 -6.22 12.58 -3.62
CA HIS A 292 -5.64 12.99 -2.34
C HIS A 292 -5.66 14.52 -2.19
N SER A 293 -5.30 15.26 -3.24
CA SER A 293 -5.30 16.73 -3.20
C SER A 293 -6.71 17.30 -3.13
N THR A 294 -7.69 16.74 -3.85
CA THR A 294 -9.11 17.10 -3.71
C THR A 294 -9.59 16.87 -2.27
N THR A 295 -9.23 15.73 -1.66
CA THR A 295 -9.55 15.44 -0.26
C THR A 295 -8.96 16.50 0.68
N LEU A 296 -7.68 16.87 0.48
CA LEU A 296 -7.00 17.89 1.27
C LEU A 296 -7.70 19.24 1.15
N MET A 297 -8.01 19.68 -0.08
CA MET A 297 -8.69 20.94 -0.36
C MET A 297 -10.09 20.96 0.24
N MET A 298 -10.90 19.92 0.04
CA MET A 298 -12.25 19.81 0.63
C MET A 298 -12.22 20.02 2.15
N ASN A 299 -11.31 19.31 2.83
CA ASN A 299 -11.20 19.44 4.29
C ASN A 299 -10.66 20.80 4.74
N ALA A 300 -9.77 21.43 3.96
CA ALA A 300 -9.24 22.78 4.23
C ALA A 300 -10.31 23.87 4.12
N TYR A 301 -11.36 23.63 3.34
CA TYR A 301 -12.54 24.50 3.22
C TYR A 301 -13.67 24.11 4.19
N GLY A 302 -13.47 23.11 5.07
CA GLY A 302 -14.42 22.72 6.10
C GLY A 302 -15.40 21.63 5.68
N TRP A 303 -15.34 21.13 4.46
CA TRP A 303 -16.16 20.01 4.00
C TRP A 303 -15.67 18.69 4.61
N ARG A 304 -16.61 17.81 4.94
CA ARG A 304 -16.30 16.46 5.45
C ARG A 304 -16.39 15.41 4.36
N GLY A 305 -15.57 14.39 4.48
CA GLY A 305 -15.67 13.17 3.69
C GLY A 305 -16.33 12.02 4.46
N VAL A 306 -16.86 11.08 3.72
CA VAL A 306 -17.34 9.79 4.23
C VAL A 306 -16.86 8.68 3.33
N HIS A 307 -16.42 7.56 3.92
CA HIS A 307 -16.11 6.33 3.19
C HIS A 307 -17.33 5.41 3.18
N ALA A 308 -17.85 5.14 1.99
CA ALA A 308 -18.99 4.25 1.76
C ALA A 308 -18.46 2.80 1.59
N LEU A 309 -18.18 2.11 2.69
CA LEU A 309 -17.57 0.78 2.72
C LEU A 309 -18.28 -0.27 1.85
N ASP A 310 -19.59 -0.12 1.67
CA ASP A 310 -20.45 -1.08 0.94
C ASP A 310 -20.74 -0.62 -0.50
N ALA A 311 -20.15 0.47 -0.97
CA ALA A 311 -20.21 0.90 -2.37
C ALA A 311 -19.13 0.17 -3.19
N ILE A 312 -19.48 -0.95 -3.77
CA ILE A 312 -18.53 -1.86 -4.41
C ILE A 312 -18.45 -1.61 -5.91
N ALA A 313 -17.21 -1.47 -6.42
CA ALA A 313 -16.89 -1.45 -7.84
C ALA A 313 -15.59 -2.23 -8.05
N HIS A 314 -15.54 -3.01 -9.15
CA HIS A 314 -14.43 -3.89 -9.50
C HIS A 314 -13.65 -3.33 -10.69
N GLY A 315 -12.33 -3.25 -10.56
CA GLY A 315 -11.44 -2.76 -11.61
C GLY A 315 -10.25 -3.68 -11.86
N ASP A 316 -9.43 -3.29 -12.81
CA ASP A 316 -8.20 -4.00 -13.13
C ASP A 316 -7.06 -3.58 -12.20
N GLY A 317 -6.34 -4.55 -11.65
CA GLY A 317 -5.04 -4.33 -11.03
C GLY A 317 -3.92 -4.19 -12.06
N PRO A 318 -2.69 -3.86 -11.64
CA PRO A 318 -1.55 -3.77 -12.54
C PRO A 318 -1.30 -5.13 -13.19
N ARG A 319 -1.38 -5.17 -14.52
CA ARG A 319 -1.24 -6.41 -15.28
C ARG A 319 0.15 -7.01 -15.19
N THR A 320 1.17 -6.15 -15.20
CA THR A 320 2.56 -6.56 -15.12
C THR A 320 3.26 -5.99 -13.91
N PHE A 321 4.37 -6.60 -13.53
CA PHE A 321 5.21 -6.05 -12.48
C PHE A 321 5.78 -4.66 -12.84
N ALA A 322 6.04 -4.40 -14.12
CA ALA A 322 6.48 -3.08 -14.59
C ALA A 322 5.41 -2.00 -14.37
N ASP A 323 4.14 -2.34 -14.57
CA ASP A 323 3.02 -1.44 -14.27
C ASP A 323 2.89 -1.18 -12.77
N LEU A 324 3.00 -2.25 -11.95
CA LEU A 324 2.94 -2.16 -10.50
C LEU A 324 3.98 -1.18 -9.94
N VAL A 325 5.26 -1.33 -10.34
CA VAL A 325 6.33 -0.46 -9.82
C VAL A 325 6.29 0.95 -10.43
N THR A 326 5.73 1.10 -11.62
CA THR A 326 5.48 2.42 -12.21
C THR A 326 4.43 3.19 -11.39
N GLN A 327 3.36 2.53 -10.96
CA GLN A 327 2.35 3.12 -10.07
C GLN A 327 2.98 3.54 -8.72
N GLU A 328 3.77 2.67 -8.09
CA GLU A 328 4.47 2.96 -6.83
C GLU A 328 5.38 4.20 -6.95
N PHE A 329 6.15 4.28 -8.02
CA PHE A 329 7.00 5.44 -8.31
C PHE A 329 6.17 6.72 -8.45
N GLN A 330 5.09 6.67 -9.23
CA GLN A 330 4.25 7.83 -9.52
C GLN A 330 3.49 8.32 -8.29
N TRP A 331 2.94 7.41 -7.49
CA TRP A 331 2.24 7.76 -6.26
C TRP A 331 3.18 8.38 -5.23
N SER A 332 4.35 7.75 -5.02
CA SER A 332 5.38 8.33 -4.14
C SER A 332 5.75 9.74 -4.57
N ARG A 333 6.04 9.92 -5.87
CA ARG A 333 6.41 11.22 -6.43
C ARG A 333 5.29 12.25 -6.27
N SER A 334 4.05 11.89 -6.59
CA SER A 334 2.91 12.80 -6.50
C SER A 334 2.61 13.23 -5.07
N LEU A 335 2.61 12.30 -4.10
CA LEU A 335 2.36 12.65 -2.70
C LEU A 335 3.46 13.53 -2.10
N VAL A 336 4.73 13.31 -2.48
CA VAL A 336 5.83 14.19 -2.04
C VAL A 336 5.74 15.56 -2.72
N THR A 337 5.33 15.63 -3.98
CA THR A 337 5.07 16.92 -4.65
C THR A 337 3.94 17.68 -3.94
N LEU A 338 2.85 17.00 -3.56
CA LEU A 338 1.78 17.61 -2.76
C LEU A 338 2.29 18.11 -1.41
N LEU A 339 3.12 17.34 -0.73
CA LEU A 339 3.75 17.72 0.54
C LEU A 339 4.55 19.01 0.43
N LEU A 340 5.37 19.13 -0.62
CA LEU A 340 6.30 20.26 -0.80
C LEU A 340 5.62 21.52 -1.35
N GLN A 341 4.67 21.38 -2.28
CA GLN A 341 4.11 22.52 -3.01
C GLN A 341 2.75 22.99 -2.48
N TYR A 342 1.86 22.07 -2.10
CA TYR A 342 0.47 22.40 -1.81
C TYR A 342 0.11 22.29 -0.32
N SER A 343 0.73 21.38 0.41
CA SER A 343 0.46 21.24 1.85
C SER A 343 0.79 22.49 2.66
N PRO A 344 1.84 23.28 2.36
CA PRO A 344 2.07 24.56 3.04
C PRO A 344 0.89 25.54 2.97
N VAL A 345 0.06 25.44 1.91
CA VAL A 345 -1.10 26.33 1.70
C VAL A 345 -2.35 25.80 2.42
N TYR A 346 -2.61 24.50 2.34
CA TYR A 346 -3.88 23.91 2.80
C TYR A 346 -3.82 23.33 4.21
N VAL A 347 -2.72 22.68 4.61
CA VAL A 347 -2.57 22.04 5.92
C VAL A 347 -2.74 23.04 7.09
N PRO A 348 -2.25 24.30 7.04
CA PRO A 348 -2.47 25.26 8.13
C PRO A 348 -3.94 25.51 8.47
N ARG A 349 -4.85 25.35 7.51
CA ARG A 349 -6.29 25.58 7.66
C ARG A 349 -7.01 24.42 8.36
N LEU A 350 -6.36 23.27 8.48
CA LEU A 350 -6.94 22.06 9.07
C LEU A 350 -6.88 22.06 10.61
N PRO A 351 -7.80 21.38 11.29
CA PRO A 351 -7.64 21.06 12.72
C PRO A 351 -6.46 20.09 12.92
N MET A 352 -5.82 20.13 14.11
CA MET A 352 -4.58 19.39 14.39
C MET A 352 -4.64 17.91 14.01
N ARG A 353 -5.74 17.23 14.31
CA ARG A 353 -5.91 15.80 13.97
C ARG A 353 -5.80 15.52 12.47
N LEU A 354 -6.33 16.40 11.62
CA LEU A 354 -6.25 16.28 10.17
C LEU A 354 -4.89 16.73 9.65
N LYS A 355 -4.25 17.73 10.27
CA LYS A 355 -2.85 18.10 9.95
C LYS A 355 -1.95 16.88 10.09
N LEU A 356 -2.03 16.19 11.23
CA LEU A 356 -1.23 14.99 11.48
C LEU A 356 -1.55 13.88 10.48
N GLN A 357 -2.83 13.65 10.17
CA GLN A 357 -3.23 12.63 9.20
C GLN A 357 -2.68 12.92 7.80
N PHE A 358 -2.88 14.13 7.26
CA PHE A 358 -2.45 14.47 5.90
C PHE A 358 -0.92 14.50 5.78
N VAL A 359 -0.23 15.09 6.74
CA VAL A 359 1.23 15.10 6.77
C VAL A 359 1.77 13.67 6.83
N PHE A 360 1.22 12.83 7.72
CA PHE A 360 1.63 11.43 7.81
C PHE A 360 1.36 10.65 6.52
N SER A 361 0.19 10.82 5.89
CA SER A 361 -0.15 10.12 4.64
C SER A 361 0.77 10.51 3.48
N GLN A 362 1.21 11.78 3.41
CA GLN A 362 2.13 12.27 2.39
C GLN A 362 3.59 11.85 2.67
N PHE A 363 3.97 11.72 3.96
CA PHE A 363 5.26 11.19 4.37
C PHE A 363 5.35 9.66 4.32
N TRP A 364 4.24 8.95 4.06
CA TRP A 364 4.21 7.50 4.07
C TRP A 364 5.30 6.86 3.19
N TYR A 365 5.36 7.25 1.92
CA TYR A 365 6.35 6.68 0.99
C TYR A 365 7.80 7.02 1.35
N PRO A 366 8.15 8.28 1.65
CA PRO A 366 9.50 8.62 2.11
C PRO A 366 9.93 7.85 3.37
N LEU A 367 9.06 7.78 4.39
CA LEU A 367 9.37 7.06 5.63
C LEU A 367 9.50 5.55 5.41
N PHE A 368 8.55 4.97 4.67
CA PHE A 368 8.61 3.56 4.30
C PHE A 368 9.91 3.23 3.57
N ALA A 369 10.26 4.00 2.53
CA ALA A 369 11.47 3.77 1.75
C ALA A 369 12.75 3.96 2.59
N LEU A 370 12.80 4.98 3.44
CA LEU A 370 13.92 5.26 4.33
C LEU A 370 14.16 4.09 5.30
N PHE A 371 13.12 3.63 5.99
CA PHE A 371 13.26 2.55 6.96
C PHE A 371 13.58 1.22 6.30
N MET A 372 13.01 0.92 5.13
CA MET A 372 13.37 -0.29 4.37
C MET A 372 14.82 -0.23 3.88
N ALA A 373 15.29 0.91 3.39
CA ALA A 373 16.67 1.10 2.98
C ALA A 373 17.63 0.97 4.17
N LEU A 374 17.27 1.52 5.33
CA LEU A 374 18.07 1.41 6.55
C LEU A 374 18.16 -0.05 7.01
N MET A 375 17.03 -0.76 7.12
CA MET A 375 17.02 -2.18 7.49
C MET A 375 17.82 -3.05 6.50
N PHE A 376 17.78 -2.71 5.21
CA PHE A 376 18.58 -3.39 4.19
C PHE A 376 20.08 -3.12 4.39
N ALA A 377 20.47 -1.90 4.72
CA ALA A 377 21.87 -1.50 4.86
C ALA A 377 22.53 -2.01 6.17
N LEU A 378 21.75 -2.23 7.24
CA LEU A 378 22.28 -2.62 8.54
C LEU A 378 23.21 -3.84 8.49
N PRO A 379 22.85 -5.00 7.89
CA PRO A 379 23.74 -6.15 7.81
C PRO A 379 25.04 -5.85 7.06
N ILE A 380 24.94 -5.07 5.97
CA ILE A 380 26.08 -4.68 5.14
C ILE A 380 27.07 -3.85 5.96
N VAL A 381 26.56 -2.82 6.65
CA VAL A 381 27.38 -1.90 7.46
C VAL A 381 27.99 -2.63 8.65
N ALA A 382 27.25 -3.52 9.32
CA ALA A 382 27.76 -4.33 10.42
C ALA A 382 28.94 -5.20 9.98
N LEU A 383 28.80 -5.90 8.86
CA LEU A 383 29.87 -6.74 8.30
C LEU A 383 31.12 -5.95 7.91
N VAL A 384 30.95 -4.80 7.24
CA VAL A 384 32.08 -3.96 6.80
C VAL A 384 32.82 -3.36 7.99
N ARG A 385 32.11 -3.02 9.09
CA ARG A 385 32.73 -2.47 10.31
C ARG A 385 33.26 -3.54 11.25
N GLY A 386 32.76 -4.79 11.16
CA GLY A 386 33.05 -5.86 12.10
C GLY A 386 32.44 -5.64 13.48
N GLU A 387 31.44 -4.77 13.62
CA GLU A 387 30.88 -4.32 14.89
C GLU A 387 29.37 -4.56 14.97
N ASN A 388 28.88 -4.97 16.15
CA ASN A 388 27.46 -4.98 16.44
C ASN A 388 26.96 -3.56 16.73
N PHE A 389 25.70 -3.28 16.43
CA PHE A 389 25.04 -2.01 16.76
C PHE A 389 24.51 -1.99 18.19
N VAL A 390 24.17 -3.14 18.74
CA VAL A 390 23.58 -3.34 20.07
C VAL A 390 24.10 -4.64 20.68
N SER A 391 24.18 -4.70 22.01
CA SER A 391 24.57 -5.89 22.75
C SER A 391 23.35 -6.76 23.08
N VAL A 392 22.77 -7.39 22.03
CA VAL A 392 21.56 -8.20 22.16
C VAL A 392 21.76 -9.53 21.46
N THR A 393 21.40 -10.64 22.14
CA THR A 393 21.38 -11.95 21.50
C THR A 393 20.15 -12.11 20.62
N TYR A 394 20.27 -12.84 19.52
CA TYR A 394 19.15 -13.10 18.62
C TYR A 394 17.98 -13.84 19.29
N PRO A 395 18.23 -14.87 20.15
CA PRO A 395 17.15 -15.50 20.93
C PRO A 395 16.45 -14.54 21.89
N GLY A 396 17.19 -13.67 22.54
CA GLY A 396 16.62 -12.63 23.39
C GLY A 396 15.72 -11.69 22.60
N PHE A 397 16.18 -11.26 21.42
CA PHE A 397 15.38 -10.44 20.51
C PHE A 397 14.10 -11.17 20.07
N LEU A 398 14.19 -12.42 19.62
CA LEU A 398 13.03 -13.20 19.21
C LEU A 398 12.02 -13.40 20.34
N ALA A 399 12.49 -13.71 21.56
CA ALA A 399 11.61 -13.91 22.71
C ALA A 399 10.75 -12.68 23.03
N HIS A 400 11.29 -11.48 22.79
CA HIS A 400 10.59 -10.23 23.06
C HIS A 400 9.80 -9.71 21.85
N PHE A 401 10.27 -9.93 20.61
CA PHE A 401 9.66 -9.41 19.39
C PHE A 401 8.57 -10.33 18.81
N ALA A 402 8.76 -11.66 18.89
CA ALA A 402 7.81 -12.61 18.27
C ALA A 402 6.38 -12.52 18.84
N PRO A 403 6.17 -12.33 20.18
CA PRO A 403 4.82 -12.14 20.71
C PRO A 403 4.09 -10.97 20.08
N LEU A 404 4.78 -9.85 19.86
CA LEU A 404 4.24 -8.64 19.23
C LEU A 404 3.71 -8.94 17.82
N SER A 405 4.51 -9.61 17.00
CA SER A 405 4.15 -9.99 15.63
C SER A 405 3.02 -11.01 15.59
N ALA A 406 3.05 -12.03 16.47
CA ALA A 406 2.04 -13.07 16.52
C ALA A 406 0.65 -12.50 16.87
N ILE A 407 0.57 -11.61 17.87
CA ILE A 407 -0.68 -10.95 18.25
C ILE A 407 -1.25 -10.12 17.09
N LEU A 408 -0.42 -9.36 16.37
CA LEU A 408 -0.86 -8.58 15.20
C LEU A 408 -1.41 -9.46 14.08
N ILE A 409 -0.76 -10.58 13.79
CA ILE A 409 -1.24 -11.54 12.79
C ILE A 409 -2.62 -12.10 13.21
N LEU A 410 -2.78 -12.50 14.48
CA LEU A 410 -4.06 -12.99 14.99
C LEU A 410 -5.15 -11.92 14.89
N LEU A 411 -4.86 -10.66 15.27
CA LEU A 411 -5.78 -9.55 15.13
C LEU A 411 -6.15 -9.28 13.67
N ALA A 412 -5.21 -9.36 12.73
CA ALA A 412 -5.48 -9.20 11.31
C ALA A 412 -6.46 -10.27 10.78
N TYR A 413 -6.29 -11.53 11.18
CA TYR A 413 -7.22 -12.62 10.81
C TYR A 413 -8.62 -12.39 11.41
N ARG A 414 -8.71 -11.91 12.65
CA ARG A 414 -9.99 -11.57 13.29
C ARG A 414 -10.69 -10.42 12.57
N TRP A 415 -9.94 -9.40 12.15
CA TRP A 415 -10.51 -8.31 11.35
C TRP A 415 -11.00 -8.75 9.99
N ARG A 416 -10.23 -9.56 9.29
CA ARG A 416 -10.72 -10.13 8.05
C ARG A 416 -12.04 -10.90 8.27
N ALA A 417 -12.11 -11.71 9.32
CA ALA A 417 -13.32 -12.48 9.68
C ALA A 417 -14.53 -11.59 10.00
N SER A 418 -14.33 -10.32 10.43
CA SER A 418 -15.41 -9.36 10.65
C SER A 418 -15.98 -8.75 9.35
N GLY A 419 -15.43 -9.11 8.17
CA GLY A 419 -15.86 -8.57 6.88
C GLY A 419 -15.45 -7.11 6.63
N SER A 420 -14.48 -6.60 7.38
CA SER A 420 -14.04 -5.20 7.27
C SER A 420 -12.92 -4.95 6.25
N PHE A 421 -12.40 -5.99 5.59
CA PHE A 421 -11.46 -5.86 4.47
C PHE A 421 -12.19 -5.71 3.14
N ARG A 422 -11.52 -5.14 2.14
CA ARG A 422 -12.01 -5.05 0.76
C ARG A 422 -10.89 -5.43 -0.22
N PRO A 423 -11.03 -6.57 -0.93
CA PRO A 423 -12.12 -7.56 -0.83
C PRO A 423 -12.15 -8.29 0.52
N VAL A 424 -13.32 -8.82 0.89
CA VAL A 424 -13.55 -9.47 2.20
C VAL A 424 -12.74 -10.75 2.40
N ASP A 425 -12.36 -11.41 1.33
CA ASP A 425 -11.60 -12.67 1.30
C ASP A 425 -10.08 -12.46 1.09
N ALA A 426 -9.60 -11.21 1.09
CA ALA A 426 -8.20 -10.89 0.91
C ALA A 426 -7.29 -11.72 1.82
N ARG A 427 -6.19 -12.24 1.26
CA ARG A 427 -5.22 -13.05 2.00
C ARG A 427 -4.33 -12.14 2.84
N ILE A 428 -4.21 -12.45 4.14
CA ILE A 428 -3.36 -11.71 5.07
C ILE A 428 -1.90 -12.12 4.89
N LEU A 429 -1.64 -13.42 4.90
CA LEU A 429 -0.32 -13.97 4.58
C LEU A 429 -0.37 -14.57 3.19
N SER A 430 0.19 -13.86 2.22
CA SER A 430 0.37 -14.35 0.85
C SER A 430 1.79 -14.05 0.38
N TRP A 431 2.33 -14.92 -0.46
CA TRP A 431 3.66 -14.73 -1.01
C TRP A 431 3.71 -13.51 -1.95
N GLU A 432 2.62 -13.23 -2.66
CA GLU A 432 2.49 -12.08 -3.55
C GLU A 432 2.62 -10.76 -2.78
N PHE A 433 1.89 -10.65 -1.66
CA PHE A 433 1.97 -9.48 -0.79
C PHE A 433 3.36 -9.33 -0.16
N MET A 434 3.91 -10.43 0.36
CA MET A 434 5.25 -10.41 0.99
C MET A 434 6.33 -9.98 0.00
N LEU A 435 6.35 -10.52 -1.21
CA LEU A 435 7.31 -10.11 -2.24
C LEU A 435 7.09 -8.67 -2.67
N PHE A 436 5.84 -8.24 -2.81
CA PHE A 436 5.53 -6.86 -3.15
C PHE A 436 6.02 -5.87 -2.09
N LEU A 437 5.91 -6.20 -0.80
CA LEU A 437 6.40 -5.36 0.29
C LEU A 437 7.91 -5.07 0.14
N PHE A 438 8.71 -6.09 -0.18
CA PHE A 438 10.16 -5.94 -0.40
C PHE A 438 10.49 -5.34 -1.77
N ALA A 439 9.60 -5.47 -2.75
CA ALA A 439 9.84 -4.98 -4.10
C ALA A 439 9.60 -3.47 -4.26
N ARG A 440 8.69 -2.88 -3.48
CA ARG A 440 8.19 -1.52 -3.72
C ARG A 440 9.09 -0.39 -3.23
N TRP A 441 9.89 -0.62 -2.17
CA TRP A 441 10.64 0.46 -1.53
C TRP A 441 11.67 1.17 -2.41
N PRO A 442 12.42 0.49 -3.34
CA PRO A 442 13.34 1.20 -4.22
C PRO A 442 12.63 2.19 -5.14
N TRP A 443 11.41 1.87 -5.55
CA TRP A 443 10.58 2.73 -6.41
C TRP A 443 9.94 3.87 -5.63
N ALA A 444 9.51 3.62 -4.40
CA ALA A 444 9.07 4.66 -3.49
C ALA A 444 10.20 5.66 -3.19
N LEU A 445 11.43 5.17 -2.97
CA LEU A 445 12.62 6.01 -2.81
C LEU A 445 12.93 6.82 -4.07
N ALA A 446 12.92 6.18 -5.23
CA ALA A 446 13.16 6.84 -6.52
C ALA A 446 12.11 7.92 -6.79
N GLY A 447 10.83 7.67 -6.51
CA GLY A 447 9.74 8.65 -6.62
C GLY A 447 9.94 9.84 -5.68
N THR A 448 10.33 9.58 -4.43
CA THR A 448 10.67 10.61 -3.44
C THR A 448 11.81 11.51 -3.93
N ILE A 449 12.92 10.90 -4.38
CA ILE A 449 14.08 11.65 -4.90
C ILE A 449 13.69 12.46 -6.14
N ALA A 450 12.90 11.86 -7.05
CA ALA A 450 12.42 12.56 -8.23
C ALA A 450 11.57 13.79 -7.88
N ALA A 451 10.65 13.67 -6.92
CA ALA A 451 9.82 14.79 -6.47
C ALA A 451 10.65 15.94 -5.88
N ILE A 452 11.65 15.62 -5.06
CA ILE A 452 12.55 16.62 -4.47
C ILE A 452 13.38 17.30 -5.57
N ARG A 453 13.94 16.53 -6.52
CA ARG A 453 14.67 17.05 -7.66
C ARG A 453 13.81 18.01 -8.48
N ASP A 454 12.57 17.59 -8.81
CA ASP A 454 11.67 18.40 -9.64
C ASP A 454 11.25 19.69 -8.93
N TRP A 455 11.06 19.63 -7.61
CA TRP A 455 10.79 20.82 -6.80
C TRP A 455 11.97 21.81 -6.80
N LEU A 456 13.22 21.30 -6.70
CA LEU A 456 14.42 22.12 -6.70
C LEU A 456 14.72 22.71 -8.09
N THR A 457 14.42 21.99 -9.17
CA THR A 457 14.74 22.40 -10.56
C THR A 457 13.59 23.11 -11.27
N GLY A 458 12.38 23.11 -10.69
CA GLY A 458 11.17 23.60 -11.35
C GLY A 458 10.75 22.75 -12.56
N SER A 459 11.25 21.52 -12.66
CA SER A 459 10.99 20.66 -13.82
C SER A 459 9.57 20.10 -13.77
N PHE A 460 8.89 20.19 -14.91
CA PHE A 460 7.58 19.53 -15.11
C PHE A 460 7.79 18.13 -15.65
N VAL A 461 7.05 17.16 -15.11
CA VAL A 461 7.13 15.78 -15.58
C VAL A 461 5.75 15.26 -15.97
N ASP A 462 5.71 14.68 -17.15
CA ASP A 462 4.52 14.08 -17.73
C ASP A 462 4.17 12.73 -17.06
N PHE A 463 2.88 12.43 -17.00
CA PHE A 463 2.36 11.19 -16.41
C PHE A 463 2.29 10.07 -17.45
N ARG A 464 2.64 8.86 -17.06
CA ARG A 464 2.41 7.69 -17.87
C ARG A 464 1.16 6.95 -17.38
N ILE A 465 0.12 6.97 -18.21
CA ILE A 465 -1.11 6.20 -17.98
C ILE A 465 -0.77 4.70 -18.06
N THR A 466 -1.23 3.93 -17.07
CA THR A 466 -1.09 2.47 -17.11
C THR A 466 -1.99 1.92 -18.24
N PRO A 467 -1.45 1.16 -19.21
CA PRO A 467 -2.25 0.60 -20.28
C PRO A 467 -3.35 -0.31 -19.75
N LYS A 468 -4.58 -0.15 -20.25
CA LYS A 468 -5.74 -1.00 -19.92
C LYS A 468 -6.22 -1.71 -21.18
N GLY A 469 -6.66 -2.96 -21.04
CA GLY A 469 -7.29 -3.71 -22.14
C GLY A 469 -6.38 -4.07 -23.32
N THR A 470 -5.06 -3.93 -23.22
CA THR A 470 -4.12 -4.31 -24.30
C THR A 470 -3.78 -5.79 -24.23
N SER A 471 -3.79 -6.47 -25.40
CA SER A 471 -3.44 -7.89 -25.50
C SER A 471 -1.93 -8.14 -25.57
N GLU A 472 -1.16 -7.17 -26.03
CA GLU A 472 0.29 -7.27 -26.17
C GLU A 472 1.01 -6.70 -24.93
N VAL A 473 1.95 -7.47 -24.41
CA VAL A 473 2.79 -7.09 -23.28
C VAL A 473 4.23 -7.07 -23.72
N ASP A 474 4.89 -5.94 -23.49
CA ASP A 474 6.32 -5.76 -23.78
C ASP A 474 7.20 -6.64 -22.88
N PRO A 475 8.39 -7.05 -23.37
CA PRO A 475 9.40 -7.66 -22.53
C PRO A 475 9.74 -6.74 -21.34
N LEU A 476 10.07 -7.34 -20.18
CA LEU A 476 10.44 -6.57 -18.98
C LEU A 476 11.68 -5.71 -19.27
N PRO A 477 11.60 -4.38 -19.08
CA PRO A 477 12.77 -3.51 -19.23
C PRO A 477 13.83 -3.83 -18.17
N LEU A 478 15.10 -3.89 -18.56
CA LEU A 478 16.22 -4.12 -17.62
C LEU A 478 16.21 -3.15 -16.44
N ARG A 479 15.78 -1.90 -16.65
CA ARG A 479 15.65 -0.90 -15.57
C ARG A 479 14.71 -1.35 -14.44
N VAL A 480 13.72 -2.22 -14.73
CA VAL A 480 12.80 -2.76 -13.72
C VAL A 480 13.46 -3.87 -12.91
N LEU A 481 14.37 -4.63 -13.51
CA LEU A 481 15.07 -5.76 -12.89
C LEU A 481 16.35 -5.34 -12.14
N ALA A 482 17.04 -4.32 -12.66
CA ALA A 482 18.35 -3.87 -12.17
C ALA A 482 18.40 -3.55 -10.66
N PRO A 483 17.40 -2.89 -10.05
CA PRO A 483 17.43 -2.63 -8.61
C PRO A 483 17.57 -3.92 -7.78
N TYR A 484 16.86 -4.97 -8.14
CA TYR A 484 16.84 -6.22 -7.37
C TYR A 484 18.13 -7.03 -7.56
N GLY A 485 18.68 -7.04 -8.78
CA GLY A 485 20.01 -7.60 -9.02
C GLY A 485 21.09 -6.87 -8.22
N PHE A 486 21.05 -5.54 -8.21
CA PHE A 486 21.96 -4.73 -7.41
C PHE A 486 21.84 -5.01 -5.91
N LEU A 487 20.61 -5.06 -5.38
CA LEU A 487 20.37 -5.33 -3.96
C LEU A 487 20.85 -6.73 -3.55
N SER A 488 20.64 -7.74 -4.40
CA SER A 488 21.17 -9.09 -4.15
C SER A 488 22.69 -9.09 -4.10
N ILE A 489 23.36 -8.49 -5.08
CA ILE A 489 24.82 -8.41 -5.15
C ILE A 489 25.37 -7.58 -3.99
N ALA A 490 24.82 -6.42 -3.70
CA ALA A 490 25.25 -5.55 -2.61
C ALA A 490 25.18 -6.23 -1.23
N SER A 491 24.22 -7.13 -1.05
CA SER A 491 24.11 -7.91 0.19
C SER A 491 25.15 -9.02 0.30
N VAL A 492 25.46 -9.72 -0.81
CA VAL A 492 26.34 -10.88 -0.76
C VAL A 492 27.84 -10.52 -0.81
N VAL A 493 28.20 -9.41 -1.47
CA VAL A 493 29.59 -8.99 -1.63
C VAL A 493 30.32 -8.84 -0.29
N PRO A 494 29.76 -8.15 0.73
CA PRO A 494 30.42 -8.08 2.04
C PRO A 494 30.64 -9.45 2.69
N VAL A 495 29.69 -10.40 2.52
CA VAL A 495 29.81 -11.76 3.07
C VAL A 495 31.01 -12.49 2.51
N LEU A 496 31.27 -12.35 1.20
CA LEU A 496 32.39 -13.01 0.51
C LEU A 496 33.73 -12.31 0.73
N LEU A 497 33.74 -10.97 0.85
CA LEU A 497 34.98 -10.20 0.95
C LEU A 497 35.48 -10.01 2.38
N VAL A 498 34.58 -9.91 3.37
CA VAL A 498 34.96 -9.74 4.77
C VAL A 498 35.30 -11.09 5.37
N LYS A 499 36.60 -11.35 5.56
CA LYS A 499 37.09 -12.65 6.07
C LYS A 499 36.76 -12.86 7.55
N ASP A 500 36.84 -11.81 8.35
CA ASP A 500 36.49 -11.83 9.78
C ASP A 500 35.63 -10.61 10.10
N ALA A 501 34.38 -10.86 10.43
CA ALA A 501 33.44 -9.84 10.87
C ALA A 501 33.46 -9.64 12.39
N SER A 502 34.44 -10.22 13.10
CA SER A 502 34.57 -10.11 14.58
C SER A 502 33.25 -10.40 15.30
N ASP A 503 32.71 -9.40 16.00
CA ASP A 503 31.45 -9.54 16.75
C ASP A 503 30.19 -9.60 15.83
N ALA A 504 30.30 -9.12 14.60
CA ALA A 504 29.17 -9.00 13.66
C ALA A 504 28.87 -10.28 12.84
N ARG A 505 29.42 -11.45 13.22
CA ARG A 505 29.26 -12.72 12.45
C ARG A 505 27.80 -13.11 12.20
N GLY A 506 26.89 -12.82 13.13
CA GLY A 506 25.46 -13.08 12.97
C GLY A 506 24.85 -12.38 11.74
N PHE A 507 25.40 -11.23 11.33
CA PHE A 507 24.93 -10.48 10.17
C PHE A 507 25.25 -11.14 8.83
N TYR A 508 26.14 -12.14 8.77
CA TYR A 508 26.31 -12.98 7.59
C TYR A 508 24.97 -13.59 7.16
N ILE A 509 24.20 -14.15 8.10
CA ILE A 509 22.91 -14.78 7.80
C ILE A 509 21.91 -13.76 7.27
N PHE A 510 21.80 -12.59 7.89
CA PHE A 510 20.86 -11.56 7.42
C PHE A 510 21.24 -11.03 6.04
N ALA A 511 22.50 -10.86 5.74
CA ALA A 511 22.98 -10.47 4.42
C ALA A 511 22.74 -11.56 3.36
N ILE A 512 22.95 -12.83 3.70
CA ILE A 512 22.63 -13.98 2.82
C ILE A 512 21.12 -14.06 2.57
N ILE A 513 20.28 -13.89 3.61
CA ILE A 513 18.82 -13.88 3.47
C ILE A 513 18.39 -12.72 2.56
N ASN A 514 18.93 -11.51 2.73
CA ASN A 514 18.64 -10.38 1.85
C ASN A 514 19.04 -10.70 0.39
N ALA A 515 20.24 -11.23 0.16
CA ALA A 515 20.70 -11.59 -1.18
C ALA A 515 19.79 -12.64 -1.83
N ALA A 516 19.45 -13.70 -1.11
CA ALA A 516 18.53 -14.75 -1.56
C ALA A 516 17.13 -14.21 -1.84
N LEU A 517 16.59 -13.36 -0.97
CA LEU A 517 15.26 -12.76 -1.12
C LEU A 517 15.17 -11.96 -2.43
N TYR A 518 16.15 -11.09 -2.72
CA TYR A 518 16.16 -10.30 -3.95
C TYR A 518 16.46 -11.11 -5.20
N ALA A 519 17.25 -12.18 -5.11
CA ALA A 519 17.43 -13.14 -6.19
C ALA A 519 16.13 -13.91 -6.50
N ILE A 520 15.42 -14.38 -5.46
CA ILE A 520 14.11 -15.04 -5.58
C ILE A 520 13.09 -14.08 -6.17
N LEU A 521 13.03 -12.85 -5.67
CA LEU A 521 12.13 -11.83 -6.19
C LEU A 521 12.36 -11.60 -7.69
N LEU A 522 13.61 -11.44 -8.11
CA LEU A 522 13.95 -11.26 -9.52
C LEU A 522 13.56 -12.49 -10.36
N LEU A 523 13.79 -13.70 -9.86
CA LEU A 523 13.36 -14.94 -10.50
C LEU A 523 11.83 -14.98 -10.66
N VAL A 524 11.08 -14.67 -9.60
CA VAL A 524 9.61 -14.66 -9.62
C VAL A 524 9.10 -13.63 -10.62
N ILE A 525 9.67 -12.42 -10.65
CA ILE A 525 9.27 -11.38 -11.61
C ILE A 525 9.44 -11.89 -13.06
N VAL A 526 10.58 -12.48 -13.39
CA VAL A 526 10.86 -12.98 -14.75
C VAL A 526 9.98 -14.16 -15.12
N VAL A 527 9.85 -15.14 -14.22
CA VAL A 527 9.08 -16.36 -14.48
C VAL A 527 7.59 -16.05 -14.61
N GLN A 528 7.04 -15.26 -13.69
CA GLN A 528 5.61 -14.92 -13.73
C GLN A 528 5.27 -14.02 -14.92
N HIS A 529 6.11 -13.03 -15.23
CA HIS A 529 5.93 -12.22 -16.43
C HIS A 529 5.85 -13.09 -17.69
N SER A 530 6.74 -14.08 -17.83
CA SER A 530 6.75 -14.98 -18.97
C SER A 530 5.56 -15.94 -19.02
N ARG A 531 5.06 -16.39 -17.85
CA ARG A 531 3.92 -17.30 -17.76
C ARG A 531 2.58 -16.61 -17.99
N GLU A 532 2.38 -15.46 -17.36
CA GLU A 532 1.08 -14.77 -17.34
C GLU A 532 0.82 -13.99 -18.65
N ASN A 533 1.88 -13.55 -19.34
CA ASN A 533 1.74 -12.69 -20.51
C ASN A 533 2.07 -13.33 -21.85
N VAL A 534 2.36 -14.63 -21.90
CA VAL A 534 2.70 -15.37 -23.13
C VAL A 534 3.74 -14.62 -23.99
N VAL A 535 4.73 -14.01 -23.35
CA VAL A 535 5.75 -13.24 -24.06
C VAL A 535 6.60 -14.20 -24.89
N ARG A 536 6.45 -14.16 -26.21
CA ARG A 536 7.35 -14.84 -27.15
C ARG A 536 8.69 -14.10 -27.15
N VAL A 537 9.57 -14.46 -26.22
CA VAL A 537 10.95 -14.00 -26.25
C VAL A 537 11.64 -14.73 -27.42
N SER A 538 11.66 -14.08 -28.57
CA SER A 538 12.08 -14.68 -29.84
C SER A 538 13.57 -14.93 -29.95
N HIS A 539 14.41 -14.28 -29.12
CA HIS A 539 15.86 -14.40 -29.20
C HIS A 539 16.43 -15.40 -28.18
N ARG A 540 16.97 -16.49 -28.66
CA ARG A 540 17.70 -17.48 -27.83
C ARG A 540 18.79 -16.83 -26.99
N SER A 541 19.53 -15.85 -27.56
CA SER A 541 20.56 -15.06 -26.87
C SER A 541 20.06 -14.32 -25.63
N TYR A 542 18.88 -13.71 -25.70
CA TYR A 542 18.26 -13.01 -24.55
C TYR A 542 17.89 -14.01 -23.45
N ARG A 543 17.27 -15.14 -23.82
CA ARG A 543 16.92 -16.20 -22.85
C ARG A 543 18.15 -16.79 -22.17
N SER A 544 19.22 -17.02 -22.94
CA SER A 544 20.47 -17.55 -22.39
C SER A 544 21.16 -16.56 -21.47
N ALA A 545 21.20 -15.27 -21.84
CA ALA A 545 21.77 -14.22 -20.99
C ALA A 545 20.97 -14.05 -19.69
N MET A 546 19.63 -14.08 -19.77
CA MET A 546 18.75 -14.00 -18.58
C MET A 546 18.95 -15.22 -17.67
N ALA A 547 19.00 -16.42 -18.23
CA ALA A 547 19.23 -17.64 -17.47
C ALA A 547 20.62 -17.64 -16.80
N ALA A 548 21.65 -17.20 -17.52
CA ALA A 548 23.01 -17.07 -16.96
C ALA A 548 23.08 -16.03 -15.85
N GLY A 549 22.43 -14.87 -16.04
CA GLY A 549 22.33 -13.82 -15.01
C GLY A 549 21.61 -14.29 -13.74
N LEU A 550 20.48 -14.97 -13.89
CA LEU A 550 19.75 -15.57 -12.78
C LEU A 550 20.58 -16.63 -12.06
N LEU A 551 21.20 -17.55 -12.82
CA LEU A 551 22.07 -18.58 -12.24
C LEU A 551 23.20 -17.96 -11.43
N SER A 552 23.88 -16.95 -11.97
CA SER A 552 24.95 -16.23 -11.27
C SER A 552 24.46 -15.60 -9.97
N LEU A 553 23.25 -14.98 -9.98
CA LEU A 553 22.66 -14.39 -8.79
C LEU A 553 22.28 -15.43 -7.70
N PHE A 554 21.98 -16.68 -8.08
CA PHE A 554 21.74 -17.74 -7.10
C PHE A 554 23.04 -18.42 -6.64
N LEU A 555 24.06 -18.51 -7.49
CA LEU A 555 25.36 -19.06 -7.12
C LEU A 555 26.05 -18.22 -6.02
N LEU A 556 25.93 -16.88 -6.08
CA LEU A 556 26.58 -16.01 -5.11
C LEU A 556 26.06 -16.22 -3.66
N PRO A 557 24.75 -16.20 -3.36
CA PRO A 557 24.26 -16.54 -2.03
C PRO A 557 24.59 -17.99 -1.62
N GLY A 558 24.61 -18.93 -2.59
CA GLY A 558 25.03 -20.31 -2.35
C GLY A 558 26.48 -20.42 -1.88
N MET A 559 27.39 -19.71 -2.55
CA MET A 559 28.81 -19.63 -2.14
C MET A 559 28.95 -18.98 -0.77
N ALA A 560 28.26 -17.85 -0.54
CA ALA A 560 28.28 -17.16 0.73
C ALA A 560 27.78 -18.07 1.89
N THR A 561 26.74 -18.86 1.61
CA THR A 561 26.22 -19.83 2.58
C THR A 561 27.23 -20.94 2.88
N ALA A 562 27.90 -21.46 1.85
CA ALA A 562 28.91 -22.49 2.02
C ALA A 562 30.14 -21.99 2.81
N GLU A 563 30.55 -20.73 2.60
CA GLU A 563 31.74 -20.16 3.25
C GLU A 563 31.46 -19.62 4.67
N ARG A 564 30.30 -18.99 4.88
CA ARG A 564 30.02 -18.21 6.11
C ARG A 564 28.70 -18.59 6.81
N GLY A 565 27.94 -19.49 6.23
CA GLY A 565 26.62 -19.85 6.78
C GLY A 565 26.72 -20.47 8.16
N LEU A 566 27.69 -21.36 8.41
CA LEU A 566 27.88 -21.98 9.72
C LEU A 566 28.35 -20.96 10.77
N ASP A 567 29.34 -20.13 10.46
CA ASP A 567 29.84 -19.09 11.36
C ASP A 567 28.71 -18.14 11.81
N GLY A 568 27.88 -17.73 10.85
CA GLY A 568 26.73 -16.88 11.11
C GLY A 568 25.65 -17.56 11.94
N LEU A 569 25.33 -18.82 11.67
CA LEU A 569 24.34 -19.59 12.44
C LEU A 569 24.79 -19.84 13.87
N GLU A 570 26.06 -20.17 14.09
CA GLU A 570 26.64 -20.35 15.42
C GLU A 570 26.54 -19.05 16.23
N SER A 571 26.85 -17.91 15.60
CA SER A 571 26.70 -16.59 16.23
C SER A 571 25.25 -16.26 16.59
N LEU A 572 24.28 -16.54 15.71
CA LEU A 572 22.86 -16.32 15.98
C LEU A 572 22.29 -17.30 17.01
N ALA A 573 22.82 -18.51 17.07
CA ALA A 573 22.42 -19.52 18.06
C ALA A 573 22.97 -19.22 19.47
N PHE A 574 23.93 -18.31 19.58
CA PHE A 574 24.46 -17.90 20.87
C PHE A 574 23.37 -17.30 21.76
N GLY A 575 23.18 -17.87 22.96
CA GLY A 575 22.10 -17.48 23.88
C GLY A 575 20.85 -18.35 23.80
N PHE A 576 20.67 -19.21 22.78
CA PHE A 576 19.83 -20.39 22.92
C PHE A 576 20.58 -21.33 23.87
N GLY A 577 20.07 -21.63 25.04
CA GLY A 577 20.65 -22.63 25.94
C GLY A 577 20.99 -23.87 25.10
N ARG A 578 22.18 -24.45 25.27
CA ARG A 578 22.78 -25.43 24.35
C ARG A 578 21.79 -26.47 23.87
N VAL A 579 21.17 -26.24 22.70
CA VAL A 579 20.57 -27.29 21.89
C VAL A 579 21.76 -27.92 21.16
N SER A 580 22.40 -28.89 21.77
CA SER A 580 23.36 -29.74 21.07
C SER A 580 22.57 -30.69 20.19
N LEU A 581 22.52 -30.42 18.90
CA LEU A 581 21.92 -31.33 17.92
C LEU A 581 22.87 -32.50 17.61
N PHE A 582 24.18 -32.33 17.86
CA PHE A 582 25.20 -33.31 17.54
C PHE A 582 26.17 -33.47 18.72
N ASP A 583 26.39 -34.71 19.13
CA ASP A 583 27.50 -35.09 19.99
C ASP A 583 28.71 -35.45 19.15
N GLU A 584 29.81 -34.69 19.30
CA GLU A 584 31.06 -34.97 18.65
C GLU A 584 31.95 -35.78 19.62
N LYS A 585 32.27 -37.01 19.28
CA LYS A 585 33.22 -37.83 20.05
C LYS A 585 34.47 -38.08 19.20
N TYR A 586 35.59 -37.68 19.74
CA TYR A 586 36.88 -38.04 19.17
C TYR A 586 37.32 -39.35 19.80
N ALA A 587 37.46 -40.38 19.01
CA ALA A 587 38.07 -41.63 19.45
C ALA A 587 39.46 -41.72 18.83
N VAL A 588 40.48 -41.76 19.64
CA VAL A 588 41.83 -42.06 19.20
C VAL A 588 41.99 -43.60 19.16
N ALA A 589 42.02 -44.16 17.96
CA ALA A 589 42.29 -45.58 17.80
C ALA A 589 43.75 -45.80 17.45
N GLY A 590 44.48 -46.42 18.35
CA GLY A 590 45.88 -46.84 18.11
C GLY A 590 46.86 -46.35 19.18
N ALA A 591 47.55 -47.28 19.83
CA ALA A 591 48.69 -46.99 20.66
C ALA A 591 49.96 -46.94 19.78
N GLY A 592 50.40 -45.71 19.47
CA GLY A 592 51.63 -45.49 18.67
C GLY A 592 51.59 -44.17 17.90
N ASN A 593 52.78 -43.58 17.62
CA ASN A 593 52.94 -42.37 16.82
C ASN A 593 52.32 -42.54 15.41
N GLY A 594 51.09 -42.13 15.21
CA GLY A 594 50.41 -42.20 13.91
C GLY A 594 48.92 -42.57 13.95
N GLY A 595 48.29 -42.55 15.13
CA GLY A 595 46.85 -42.84 15.28
C GLY A 595 46.00 -41.78 14.59
N GLU A 596 45.16 -42.17 13.61
CA GLU A 596 44.11 -41.32 13.04
C GLU A 596 43.01 -41.04 14.06
N ALA A 597 42.69 -39.78 14.27
CA ALA A 597 41.55 -39.39 15.08
C ALA A 597 40.26 -39.67 14.30
N LEU A 598 39.52 -40.67 14.70
CA LEU A 598 38.19 -40.94 14.17
C LEU A 598 37.15 -39.98 14.81
N ARG A 599 36.62 -39.07 14.03
CA ARG A 599 35.55 -38.16 14.40
C ARG A 599 34.22 -38.87 14.24
N LYS A 600 33.51 -39.17 15.31
CA LYS A 600 32.17 -39.71 15.26
C LYS A 600 31.15 -38.64 15.62
N ILE A 601 30.36 -38.22 14.62
CA ILE A 601 29.25 -37.30 14.80
C ILE A 601 27.97 -38.11 15.01
N THR A 602 27.31 -37.94 16.15
CA THR A 602 26.05 -38.62 16.46
C THR A 602 24.96 -37.59 16.65
N PHE A 603 23.87 -37.67 15.90
CA PHE A 603 22.70 -36.83 16.10
C PHE A 603 22.03 -37.21 17.45
N ARG A 604 22.09 -36.34 18.44
CA ARG A 604 21.41 -36.45 19.70
C ARG A 604 20.84 -35.10 20.11
N PRO A 605 19.56 -34.85 19.84
CA PRO A 605 18.91 -33.65 20.34
C PRO A 605 18.83 -33.72 21.88
N ARG A 606 19.60 -32.88 22.53
CA ARG A 606 19.50 -32.66 23.99
C ARG A 606 18.91 -31.29 24.22
N TRP A 607 17.72 -31.28 24.81
CA TRP A 607 17.17 -30.11 25.47
C TRP A 607 17.87 -30.02 26.83
N LEU A 608 18.80 -29.06 27.04
CA LEU A 608 19.62 -29.01 28.26
C LEU A 608 19.16 -27.90 29.17
N SER A 609 18.82 -28.33 30.37
CA SER A 609 18.78 -27.56 31.62
C SER A 609 20.02 -27.78 32.50
N ASP A 610 21.17 -28.22 32.00
CA ASP A 610 22.37 -28.43 32.80
C ASP A 610 23.44 -27.39 32.43
N GLU A 611 23.56 -26.36 33.29
CA GLU A 611 24.72 -25.48 33.32
C GLU A 611 25.97 -26.28 33.66
N PRO A 612 27.06 -26.17 32.91
CA PRO A 612 28.36 -26.57 33.44
C PRO A 612 28.77 -25.52 34.46
N ARG A 613 28.77 -25.90 35.71
CA ARG A 613 29.50 -25.14 36.76
C ARG A 613 30.96 -25.10 36.33
N PHE A 614 31.43 -23.95 35.89
CA PHE A 614 32.86 -23.67 35.86
C PHE A 614 33.31 -23.53 37.31
N ASN A 615 33.94 -24.57 37.83
CA ASN A 615 34.83 -24.42 38.97
C ASN A 615 36.11 -23.75 38.46
N HIS A 616 36.55 -22.73 39.20
CA HIS A 616 37.71 -21.89 39.00
C HIS A 616 39.02 -22.62 38.74
#